data_b1b3cdaa2da812d8ded2d24ff5065593
#
_entry.id   b1b3cdaa2da812d8ded2d24ff5065593
#
_cell.length_a   1.000
_cell.length_b   1.000
_cell.length_c   1.000
_cell.angle_alpha   90.00
_cell.angle_beta   90.00
_cell.angle_gamma   90.00
#
_symmetry.space_group_name_H-M   'P 1'
#
loop_
_entity.id
_entity.type
_entity.pdbx_description
1 polymer ?
#
loop_
_entity_poly.entity_id
_entity_poly.type
_entity_poly.pdbx_seq_one_letter_code
_entity_poly.pdbx_strand_id
1 'polypeptide(L)'
;MPNKFLPFFGTSAFFKCLDSREEIQMKMNQLIVILFLILGFIGCGTSSTNTPSPQNEVQSKQKLEKAPNPEGLRHFMDGQMMLNQGDFALAILEFQQALELDPGVGAIHTSIAQCYWNLGKGAMAEKHLKLALALDPEDSQALNMLADQYILQKNYEGGQKYFEELHRLKPDEVRYIIALGELEKIKKNYLESLELYLKAHKLEPSRLELLETAGRLALQIKDFDRAQTIFKQLTILDPNQPRLMGMFIDLVMNSKDYQEGIDVINSLNMKHGESPERMAQMGLLLYKIGQKEKAIDLLESAIEDLPQNTNFYFSLFDLYMDENENEKASKIADQLITSFPEDWRGYYSRSLVYMNEKNSKEVISLLEPVSDTFEKIYSIQYLLGLGYNQLKQYEAARKYFNRALTIRPNSPNVLHSIAILYDELKEWDKSDEIYNQLIQSDSSDAQACNNYAYSLVERNQSLDKALKMAKKAINIEPENPSYLDTIGWIYFKLNNHEKAREYIEASIIINGDNAVVLEHLGDIFMRIHKKDDALKYYQRALNLDKNNARLIKKASTE
;
A
#
# COMPACT_ATOMS: atom_id res chain seq x y z
N MET A 1 -20.60 -29.90 -6.70
CA MET A 1 -19.57 -29.14 -7.45
C MET A 1 -18.23 -29.47 -6.83
N PRO A 2 -17.32 -30.13 -7.51
CA PRO A 2 -15.97 -30.30 -7.01
C PRO A 2 -15.09 -29.18 -7.58
N ASN A 3 -14.35 -28.56 -6.67
CA ASN A 3 -13.10 -27.85 -6.91
C ASN A 3 -13.04 -26.83 -8.05
N LYS A 4 -13.57 -25.68 -7.80
CA LYS A 4 -13.08 -24.44 -8.39
C LYS A 4 -12.81 -23.49 -7.24
N PHE A 5 -11.58 -23.00 -7.18
CA PHE A 5 -11.14 -21.87 -6.36
C PHE A 5 -10.29 -22.21 -5.14
N LEU A 6 -9.02 -22.34 -5.44
CA LEU A 6 -8.02 -21.57 -4.70
C LEU A 6 -7.31 -20.72 -5.74
N PRO A 7 -7.52 -19.41 -5.80
CA PRO A 7 -6.55 -18.58 -6.48
C PRO A 7 -5.25 -18.70 -5.67
N PHE A 8 -4.17 -19.02 -6.34
CA PHE A 8 -2.82 -18.88 -5.83
C PHE A 8 -2.70 -17.50 -5.16
N PHE A 9 -2.53 -17.48 -3.85
CA PHE A 9 -2.14 -16.29 -3.13
C PHE A 9 -0.66 -16.04 -3.43
N GLY A 10 -0.40 -15.44 -4.58
CA GLY A 10 0.88 -14.79 -4.82
C GLY A 10 1.08 -13.66 -3.80
N THR A 11 2.30 -13.41 -3.46
CA THR A 11 2.88 -12.43 -2.52
C THR A 11 2.28 -11.00 -2.52
N SER A 12 1.27 -10.72 -3.31
CA SER A 12 0.52 -9.47 -3.44
C SER A 12 -0.35 -9.10 -2.21
N ALA A 13 -0.58 -10.02 -1.26
CA ALA A 13 -1.42 -9.73 -0.09
C ALA A 13 -0.73 -8.84 0.96
N PHE A 14 0.60 -8.77 0.95
CA PHE A 14 1.38 -7.98 1.90
C PHE A 14 1.24 -6.47 1.66
N PHE A 15 1.13 -6.05 0.40
CA PHE A 15 0.98 -4.64 0.03
C PHE A 15 -0.35 -4.00 0.47
N LYS A 16 -1.42 -4.77 0.66
CA LYS A 16 -2.73 -4.24 1.06
C LYS A 16 -2.96 -4.09 2.57
N CYS A 17 -2.06 -4.59 3.40
CA CYS A 17 -2.19 -4.49 4.86
C CYS A 17 -1.58 -3.20 5.45
N LEU A 18 -0.78 -2.46 4.69
CA LEU A 18 -0.09 -1.23 5.12
C LEU A 18 -0.97 0.02 5.07
N ASP A 19 -1.97 0.07 4.18
CA ASP A 19 -2.76 1.30 3.92
C ASP A 19 -3.57 1.83 5.13
N SER A 20 -4.03 0.99 6.04
CA SER A 20 -4.91 1.45 7.13
C SER A 20 -4.19 1.95 8.39
N ARG A 21 -2.93 1.54 8.62
CA ARG A 21 -2.08 2.08 9.70
C ARG A 21 -1.39 3.39 9.29
N GLU A 22 -1.06 3.52 8.02
CA GLU A 22 -0.37 4.71 7.50
C GLU A 22 -1.27 5.95 7.47
N GLU A 23 -2.59 5.81 7.25
CA GLU A 23 -3.50 6.94 7.24
C GLU A 23 -3.66 7.60 8.63
N ILE A 24 -3.62 6.81 9.70
CA ILE A 24 -3.66 7.30 11.09
C ILE A 24 -2.29 7.87 11.47
N GLN A 25 -1.20 7.24 11.07
CA GLN A 25 0.16 7.71 11.32
C GLN A 25 0.48 8.97 10.51
N MET A 26 -0.04 9.08 9.27
CA MET A 26 0.09 10.28 8.44
C MET A 26 -0.62 11.49 9.04
N LYS A 27 -1.81 11.32 9.60
CA LYS A 27 -2.55 12.40 10.29
C LYS A 27 -1.87 12.85 11.59
N MET A 28 -1.26 11.91 12.33
CA MET A 28 -0.45 12.24 13.52
C MET A 28 0.87 12.91 13.14
N ASN A 29 1.56 12.47 12.10
CA ASN A 29 2.81 13.07 11.65
C ASN A 29 2.62 14.46 11.04
N GLN A 30 1.49 14.73 10.38
CA GLN A 30 1.15 16.08 9.91
C GLN A 30 0.95 17.07 11.07
N LEU A 31 0.40 16.63 12.21
CA LEU A 31 0.29 17.46 13.41
C LEU A 31 1.66 17.70 14.05
N ILE A 32 2.55 16.72 14.03
CA ILE A 32 3.89 16.81 14.61
C ILE A 32 4.82 17.71 13.77
N VAL A 33 4.74 17.67 12.44
CA VAL A 33 5.52 18.54 11.55
C VAL A 33 5.11 20.00 11.71
N ILE A 34 3.82 20.29 11.88
CA ILE A 34 3.32 21.63 12.20
C ILE A 34 3.85 22.09 13.57
N LEU A 35 3.97 21.18 14.55
CA LEU A 35 4.51 21.47 15.87
C LEU A 35 6.02 21.68 15.85
N PHE A 36 6.79 20.96 15.02
CA PHE A 36 8.24 21.13 14.87
C PHE A 36 8.63 22.42 14.14
N LEU A 37 7.82 22.91 13.21
CA LEU A 37 8.00 24.22 12.60
C LEU A 37 7.79 25.36 13.60
N ILE A 38 7.03 25.13 14.67
CA ILE A 38 6.74 26.11 15.72
C ILE A 38 7.80 26.09 16.84
N LEU A 39 8.45 24.95 17.10
CA LEU A 39 9.42 24.78 18.22
C LEU A 39 10.89 25.06 17.85
N GLY A 40 11.20 25.37 16.60
CA GLY A 40 12.58 25.64 16.13
C GLY A 40 13.19 26.99 16.58
N PHE A 41 12.56 27.72 17.50
CA PHE A 41 13.00 29.06 17.91
C PHE A 41 13.90 29.14 19.13
N ILE A 42 14.41 28.02 19.66
CA ILE A 42 15.39 28.07 20.79
C ILE A 42 16.65 27.31 20.38
N GLY A 43 17.60 28.00 19.79
CA GLY A 43 18.93 27.50 19.51
C GLY A 43 19.94 28.64 19.43
N CYS A 44 20.72 28.84 20.51
CA CYS A 44 21.82 29.80 20.60
C CYS A 44 22.85 29.60 19.50
N GLY A 45 23.19 30.71 18.83
CA GLY A 45 24.30 30.76 17.89
C GLY A 45 25.66 30.65 18.55
N THR A 46 26.52 29.79 18.02
CA THR A 46 27.97 29.88 18.21
C THR A 46 28.58 30.33 16.88
N SER A 47 29.18 31.49 16.93
CA SER A 47 29.96 32.10 15.86
C SER A 47 31.26 31.32 15.65
N SER A 48 31.49 30.86 14.41
CA SER A 48 32.82 30.49 13.93
C SER A 48 33.33 31.55 12.95
N THR A 49 34.46 32.16 13.33
CA THR A 49 35.22 33.09 12.53
C THR A 49 35.90 32.38 11.35
N ASN A 50 35.59 32.79 10.12
CA ASN A 50 36.45 32.52 8.98
C ASN A 50 36.81 33.83 8.28
N THR A 51 38.11 34.05 8.13
CA THR A 51 38.76 35.16 7.44
C THR A 51 38.48 35.16 5.94
N PRO A 52 38.36 36.34 5.31
CA PRO A 52 38.04 36.43 3.88
C PRO A 52 39.28 36.41 3.02
N SER A 53 39.22 35.74 1.89
CA SER A 53 40.11 35.87 0.73
C SER A 53 39.53 36.84 -0.28
N PRO A 54 40.36 37.65 -0.99
CA PRO A 54 39.90 38.83 -1.70
C PRO A 54 39.60 38.60 -3.19
N GLN A 55 38.77 39.48 -3.71
CA GLN A 55 38.59 39.90 -5.12
C GLN A 55 37.52 39.21 -5.94
N ASN A 56 36.39 39.93 -6.04
CA ASN A 56 35.91 40.39 -7.36
C ASN A 56 34.98 41.59 -7.17
N GLU A 57 35.44 42.76 -7.57
CA GLU A 57 34.66 44.00 -7.64
C GLU A 57 33.58 43.88 -8.73
N VAL A 58 32.33 43.80 -8.30
CA VAL A 58 31.19 44.19 -9.13
C VAL A 58 30.64 45.48 -8.53
N GLN A 59 30.76 46.57 -9.29
CA GLN A 59 30.23 47.88 -8.95
C GLN A 59 28.72 47.81 -8.72
N SER A 60 28.31 47.67 -7.47
CA SER A 60 26.95 47.96 -7.01
C SER A 60 26.86 49.48 -6.82
N LYS A 61 25.87 50.11 -7.44
CA LYS A 61 25.46 51.49 -7.12
C LYS A 61 25.13 51.60 -5.65
N GLN A 62 26.07 52.03 -4.83
CA GLN A 62 25.81 52.37 -3.44
C GLN A 62 24.83 53.55 -3.42
N LYS A 63 23.57 53.28 -3.04
CA LYS A 63 22.67 54.32 -2.51
C LYS A 63 23.34 54.79 -1.21
N LEU A 64 23.78 56.05 -1.18
CA LEU A 64 24.28 56.66 0.07
C LEU A 64 23.16 56.54 1.13
N GLU A 65 23.25 55.54 1.97
CA GLU A 65 22.38 55.40 3.13
C GLU A 65 22.70 56.53 4.10
N LYS A 66 21.74 57.35 4.39
CA LYS A 66 21.82 58.38 5.43
C LYS A 66 22.09 57.64 6.76
N ALA A 67 23.17 58.07 7.45
CA ALA A 67 23.44 57.47 8.77
C ALA A 67 22.19 57.53 9.66
N PRO A 68 21.86 56.43 10.38
CA PRO A 68 20.68 56.40 11.25
C PRO A 68 20.74 57.53 12.30
N ASN A 69 19.58 58.05 12.64
CA ASN A 69 19.45 59.04 13.69
C ASN A 69 19.92 58.42 15.03
N PRO A 70 20.92 59.00 15.75
CA PRO A 70 21.42 58.40 16.99
C PRO A 70 20.33 58.20 18.06
N GLU A 71 19.34 59.09 18.13
CA GLU A 71 18.20 58.97 19.04
C GLU A 71 17.22 57.90 18.57
N GLY A 72 16.96 57.81 17.25
CA GLY A 72 16.20 56.72 16.67
C GLY A 72 16.82 55.36 16.92
N LEU A 73 18.17 55.25 16.78
CA LEU A 73 18.90 54.02 17.09
C LEU A 73 18.78 53.65 18.57
N ARG A 74 18.82 54.66 19.51
CA ARG A 74 18.64 54.38 20.93
C ARG A 74 17.24 53.78 21.21
N HIS A 75 16.18 54.40 20.69
CA HIS A 75 14.81 53.88 20.85
C HIS A 75 14.66 52.50 20.22
N PHE A 76 15.30 52.22 19.10
CA PHE A 76 15.33 50.89 18.51
C PHE A 76 15.98 49.86 19.42
N MET A 77 17.14 50.20 20.04
CA MET A 77 17.84 49.28 20.98
C MET A 77 17.02 49.05 22.26
N ASP A 78 16.39 50.11 22.81
CA ASP A 78 15.52 49.99 23.99
C ASP A 78 14.30 49.11 23.66
N GLY A 79 13.70 49.28 22.50
CA GLY A 79 12.62 48.43 21.98
C GLY A 79 13.04 46.97 21.82
N GLN A 80 14.26 46.70 21.30
CA GLN A 80 14.81 45.32 21.19
C GLN A 80 15.05 44.68 22.55
N MET A 81 15.51 45.46 23.53
CA MET A 81 15.66 45.00 24.91
C MET A 81 14.31 44.57 25.52
N MET A 82 13.28 45.40 25.35
CA MET A 82 11.92 45.13 25.84
C MET A 82 11.30 43.92 25.11
N LEU A 83 11.50 43.80 23.79
CA LEU A 83 11.07 42.64 23.01
C LEU A 83 11.66 41.33 23.56
N ASN A 84 12.97 41.33 23.89
CA ASN A 84 13.67 40.19 24.47
C ASN A 84 13.20 39.87 25.91
N GLN A 85 12.70 40.86 26.64
CA GLN A 85 12.12 40.69 27.98
C GLN A 85 10.66 40.20 27.93
N GLY A 86 10.03 40.23 26.77
CA GLY A 86 8.61 39.87 26.59
C GLY A 86 7.64 41.04 26.80
N ASP A 87 8.15 42.26 27.00
CA ASP A 87 7.35 43.46 27.18
C ASP A 87 6.91 44.06 25.84
N PHE A 88 6.19 43.25 25.04
CA PHE A 88 5.87 43.53 23.65
C PHE A 88 5.13 44.88 23.46
N ALA A 89 4.25 45.27 24.40
CA ALA A 89 3.51 46.53 24.29
C ALA A 89 4.41 47.74 24.46
N LEU A 90 5.37 47.68 25.39
CA LEU A 90 6.34 48.77 25.62
C LEU A 90 7.34 48.81 24.46
N ALA A 91 7.79 47.64 23.98
CA ALA A 91 8.66 47.56 22.81
C ALA A 91 8.06 48.26 21.59
N ILE A 92 6.74 48.09 21.34
CA ILE A 92 6.05 48.78 20.23
C ILE A 92 6.14 50.30 20.39
N LEU A 93 6.00 50.85 21.59
CA LEU A 93 6.10 52.30 21.80
C LEU A 93 7.49 52.82 21.47
N GLU A 94 8.52 52.15 21.93
CA GLU A 94 9.92 52.51 21.61
C GLU A 94 10.21 52.40 20.11
N PHE A 95 9.76 51.33 19.48
CA PHE A 95 9.89 51.17 18.02
C PHE A 95 9.11 52.23 17.24
N GLN A 96 7.96 52.72 17.73
CA GLN A 96 7.22 53.82 17.10
C GLN A 96 8.01 55.12 17.16
N GLN A 97 8.66 55.42 18.30
CA GLN A 97 9.54 56.59 18.41
C GLN A 97 10.75 56.48 17.48
N ALA A 98 11.35 55.27 17.39
CA ALA A 98 12.42 55.03 16.43
C ALA A 98 11.94 55.27 14.98
N LEU A 99 10.72 54.83 14.64
CA LEU A 99 10.13 54.98 13.31
C LEU A 99 9.81 56.45 12.95
N GLU A 100 9.41 57.27 13.94
CA GLU A 100 9.21 58.73 13.73
C GLU A 100 10.52 59.42 13.34
N LEU A 101 11.65 58.97 13.90
CA LEU A 101 12.98 59.54 13.63
C LEU A 101 13.61 59.00 12.36
N ASP A 102 13.40 57.70 12.05
CA ASP A 102 13.95 56.98 10.91
C ASP A 102 12.86 56.20 10.16
N PRO A 103 11.93 56.85 9.43
CA PRO A 103 10.77 56.21 8.81
C PRO A 103 11.14 55.29 7.61
N GLY A 104 12.36 55.38 7.11
CA GLY A 104 12.85 54.57 5.97
C GLY A 104 13.52 53.27 6.37
N VAL A 105 13.54 52.88 7.63
CA VAL A 105 14.24 51.67 8.11
C VAL A 105 13.25 50.52 8.24
N GLY A 106 13.32 49.58 7.31
CA GLY A 106 12.43 48.39 7.26
C GLY A 106 12.51 47.53 8.51
N ALA A 107 13.69 47.35 9.08
CA ALA A 107 13.93 46.55 10.29
C ALA A 107 13.10 46.97 11.51
N ILE A 108 12.75 48.29 11.63
CA ILE A 108 11.86 48.74 12.69
C ILE A 108 10.46 48.17 12.51
N HIS A 109 9.95 48.14 11.29
CA HIS A 109 8.66 47.55 10.99
C HIS A 109 8.66 46.05 11.26
N THR A 110 9.73 45.31 10.94
CA THR A 110 9.88 43.90 11.24
C THR A 110 9.84 43.64 12.74
N SER A 111 10.51 44.47 13.56
CA SER A 111 10.50 44.36 15.03
C SER A 111 9.11 44.65 15.62
N ILE A 112 8.40 45.67 15.11
CA ILE A 112 7.01 45.96 15.49
C ILE A 112 6.10 44.77 15.15
N ALA A 113 6.28 44.17 13.97
CA ALA A 113 5.52 43.01 13.54
C ALA A 113 5.75 41.79 14.44
N GLN A 114 6.98 41.56 14.87
CA GLN A 114 7.32 40.51 15.83
C GLN A 114 6.60 40.71 17.18
N CYS A 115 6.53 41.96 17.68
CA CYS A 115 5.76 42.25 18.87
C CYS A 115 4.26 41.96 18.69
N TYR A 116 3.66 42.41 17.57
CA TYR A 116 2.26 42.10 17.27
C TYR A 116 1.99 40.62 17.10
N TRP A 117 2.92 39.87 16.51
CA TRP A 117 2.83 38.44 16.41
C TRP A 117 2.73 37.76 17.78
N ASN A 118 3.65 38.12 18.69
CA ASN A 118 3.67 37.59 20.05
C ASN A 118 2.41 37.97 20.86
N LEU A 119 1.80 39.12 20.55
CA LEU A 119 0.52 39.56 21.13
C LEU A 119 -0.71 38.91 20.49
N GLY A 120 -0.54 37.98 19.52
CA GLY A 120 -1.63 37.33 18.80
C GLY A 120 -2.37 38.23 17.81
N LYS A 121 -1.80 39.40 17.47
CA LYS A 121 -2.41 40.39 16.57
C LYS A 121 -1.90 40.23 15.14
N GLY A 122 -2.14 39.04 14.52
CA GLY A 122 -1.61 38.65 13.21
C GLY A 122 -1.87 39.66 12.08
N ALA A 123 -3.05 40.27 12.01
CA ALA A 123 -3.36 41.28 10.98
C ALA A 123 -2.49 42.53 11.08
N MET A 124 -2.15 42.97 12.31
CA MET A 124 -1.24 44.08 12.53
C MET A 124 0.21 43.71 12.19
N ALA A 125 0.61 42.50 12.58
CA ALA A 125 1.92 41.97 12.19
C ALA A 125 2.08 41.94 10.66
N GLU A 126 1.11 41.37 9.92
CA GLU A 126 1.13 41.33 8.46
C GLU A 126 1.25 42.72 7.82
N LYS A 127 0.50 43.71 8.34
CA LYS A 127 0.58 45.07 7.85
C LYS A 127 2.00 45.63 7.96
N HIS A 128 2.65 45.46 9.12
CA HIS A 128 4.01 45.96 9.35
C HIS A 128 5.05 45.17 8.55
N LEU A 129 4.89 43.84 8.39
CA LEU A 129 5.77 43.05 7.54
C LEU A 129 5.72 43.48 6.07
N LYS A 130 4.54 43.82 5.56
CA LYS A 130 4.40 44.36 4.20
C LYS A 130 5.06 45.73 4.04
N LEU A 131 5.01 46.57 5.07
CA LEU A 131 5.73 47.84 5.07
C LEU A 131 7.24 47.62 5.14
N ALA A 132 7.72 46.66 5.94
CA ALA A 132 9.13 46.29 5.99
C ALA A 132 9.62 45.87 4.60
N LEU A 133 8.92 44.96 3.91
CA LEU A 133 9.29 44.50 2.57
C LEU A 133 9.13 45.56 1.45
N ALA A 134 8.30 46.58 1.68
CA ALA A 134 8.25 47.72 0.76
C ALA A 134 9.49 48.61 0.87
N LEU A 135 10.15 48.64 2.03
CA LEU A 135 11.38 49.39 2.29
C LEU A 135 12.64 48.54 1.97
N ASP A 136 12.61 47.28 2.39
CA ASP A 136 13.66 46.30 2.14
C ASP A 136 13.03 44.99 1.63
N PRO A 137 12.97 44.75 0.31
CA PRO A 137 12.40 43.54 -0.27
C PRO A 137 13.15 42.25 0.06
N GLU A 138 14.40 42.34 0.52
CA GLU A 138 15.27 41.20 0.84
C GLU A 138 15.34 40.91 2.35
N ASP A 139 14.54 41.60 3.19
CA ASP A 139 14.45 41.31 4.61
C ASP A 139 14.00 39.87 4.85
N SER A 140 14.99 38.98 5.06
CA SER A 140 14.76 37.56 5.27
C SER A 140 13.90 37.26 6.50
N GLN A 141 13.91 38.11 7.55
CA GLN A 141 13.10 37.96 8.74
C GLN A 141 11.63 38.28 8.43
N ALA A 142 11.37 39.38 7.74
CA ALA A 142 10.02 39.73 7.32
C ALA A 142 9.42 38.71 6.37
N LEU A 143 10.21 38.21 5.40
CA LEU A 143 9.80 37.16 4.48
C LEU A 143 9.44 35.86 5.24
N ASN A 144 10.29 35.41 6.18
CA ASN A 144 10.02 34.23 7.00
C ASN A 144 8.72 34.38 7.80
N MET A 145 8.56 35.49 8.48
CA MET A 145 7.36 35.73 9.32
C MET A 145 6.08 35.76 8.48
N LEU A 146 6.11 36.33 7.28
CA LEU A 146 4.97 36.29 6.37
C LEU A 146 4.71 34.89 5.86
N ALA A 147 5.74 34.16 5.45
CA ALA A 147 5.60 32.77 5.00
C ALA A 147 4.92 31.92 6.09
N ASP A 148 5.43 31.96 7.33
CA ASP A 148 4.89 31.21 8.46
C ASP A 148 3.44 31.63 8.77
N GLN A 149 3.13 32.93 8.71
CA GLN A 149 1.78 33.43 8.94
C GLN A 149 0.78 32.92 7.91
N TYR A 150 1.14 32.94 6.62
CA TYR A 150 0.28 32.44 5.57
C TYR A 150 0.07 30.92 5.66
N ILE A 151 1.09 30.17 6.07
CA ILE A 151 0.96 28.73 6.35
C ILE A 151 -0.02 28.46 7.48
N LEU A 152 0.08 29.20 8.60
CA LEU A 152 -0.86 29.08 9.73
C LEU A 152 -2.30 29.39 9.33
N GLN A 153 -2.49 30.35 8.42
CA GLN A 153 -3.80 30.69 7.84
C GLN A 153 -4.28 29.69 6.77
N LYS A 154 -3.50 28.65 6.48
CA LYS A 154 -3.73 27.68 5.38
C LYS A 154 -3.77 28.32 3.99
N ASN A 155 -3.20 29.50 3.86
CA ASN A 155 -3.00 30.15 2.57
C ASN A 155 -1.64 29.70 2.00
N TYR A 156 -1.63 28.48 1.45
CA TYR A 156 -0.41 27.83 0.98
C TYR A 156 0.23 28.56 -0.23
N GLU A 157 -0.58 29.13 -1.11
CA GLU A 157 -0.08 29.92 -2.25
C GLU A 157 0.64 31.19 -1.80
N GLY A 158 0.05 31.89 -0.81
CA GLY A 158 0.68 33.07 -0.22
C GLY A 158 2.00 32.74 0.49
N GLY A 159 2.02 31.67 1.27
CA GLY A 159 3.23 31.19 1.96
C GLY A 159 4.32 30.77 0.99
N GLN A 160 3.97 30.06 -0.08
CA GLN A 160 4.92 29.61 -1.10
C GLN A 160 5.69 30.76 -1.72
N LYS A 161 5.00 31.83 -2.13
CA LYS A 161 5.64 33.01 -2.73
C LYS A 161 6.80 33.54 -1.87
N TYR A 162 6.62 33.58 -0.56
CA TYR A 162 7.67 34.08 0.35
C TYR A 162 8.78 33.05 0.55
N PHE A 163 8.47 31.75 0.59
CA PHE A 163 9.51 30.71 0.64
C PHE A 163 10.32 30.63 -0.66
N GLU A 164 9.72 30.86 -1.82
CA GLU A 164 10.43 30.98 -3.10
C GLU A 164 11.43 32.15 -3.09
N GLU A 165 11.00 33.28 -2.55
CA GLU A 165 11.88 34.45 -2.45
C GLU A 165 13.02 34.20 -1.44
N LEU A 166 12.73 33.58 -0.31
CA LEU A 166 13.74 33.14 0.66
C LEU A 166 14.75 32.16 0.05
N HIS A 167 14.25 31.20 -0.73
CA HIS A 167 15.10 30.25 -1.45
C HIS A 167 15.94 30.93 -2.55
N ARG A 168 15.39 31.94 -3.23
CA ARG A 168 16.14 32.78 -4.18
C ARG A 168 17.30 33.48 -3.51
N LEU A 169 17.06 34.05 -2.33
CA LEU A 169 18.07 34.77 -1.54
C LEU A 169 19.12 33.84 -0.92
N LYS A 170 18.71 32.64 -0.50
CA LYS A 170 19.54 31.64 0.16
C LYS A 170 19.29 30.25 -0.44
N PRO A 171 19.86 29.94 -1.63
CA PRO A 171 19.55 28.73 -2.37
C PRO A 171 19.94 27.42 -1.69
N ASP A 172 20.93 27.47 -0.79
CA ASP A 172 21.48 26.32 -0.08
C ASP A 172 20.91 26.17 1.34
N GLU A 173 19.96 27.02 1.71
CA GLU A 173 19.30 26.92 3.01
C GLU A 173 18.24 25.79 2.94
N VAL A 174 18.57 24.64 3.54
CA VAL A 174 17.76 23.41 3.46
C VAL A 174 16.36 23.60 4.01
N ARG A 175 16.17 24.46 5.02
CA ARG A 175 14.86 24.78 5.60
C ARG A 175 13.86 25.26 4.57
N TYR A 176 14.28 26.13 3.64
CA TYR A 176 13.38 26.67 2.62
C TYR A 176 13.03 25.64 1.55
N ILE A 177 14.00 24.80 1.19
CA ILE A 177 13.78 23.70 0.24
C ILE A 177 12.77 22.70 0.82
N ILE A 178 12.89 22.34 2.10
CA ILE A 178 11.93 21.45 2.78
C ILE A 178 10.54 22.10 2.83
N ALA A 179 10.45 23.39 3.18
CA ALA A 179 9.16 24.10 3.23
C ALA A 179 8.46 24.09 1.87
N LEU A 180 9.20 24.34 0.80
CA LEU A 180 8.68 24.24 -0.58
C LEU A 180 8.27 22.82 -0.91
N GLY A 181 9.08 21.80 -0.55
CA GLY A 181 8.75 20.38 -0.73
C GLY A 181 7.44 19.97 -0.05
N GLU A 182 7.24 20.40 1.21
CA GLU A 182 5.98 20.17 1.92
C GLU A 182 4.78 20.86 1.25
N LEU A 183 4.95 22.08 0.77
CA LEU A 183 3.89 22.80 0.05
C LEU A 183 3.50 22.11 -1.25
N GLU A 184 4.47 21.64 -2.02
CA GLU A 184 4.20 20.86 -3.24
C GLU A 184 3.51 19.53 -2.91
N LYS A 185 3.87 18.87 -1.81
CA LYS A 185 3.18 17.67 -1.32
C LYS A 185 1.71 17.95 -0.97
N ILE A 186 1.42 19.07 -0.29
CA ILE A 186 0.04 19.50 0.03
C ILE A 186 -0.78 19.70 -1.25
N LYS A 187 -0.19 20.28 -2.29
CA LYS A 187 -0.81 20.45 -3.61
C LYS A 187 -0.92 19.17 -4.42
N LYS A 188 -0.37 18.06 -3.91
CA LYS A 188 -0.25 16.77 -4.62
C LYS A 188 0.69 16.78 -5.82
N ASN A 189 1.58 17.75 -5.92
CA ASN A 189 2.66 17.80 -6.91
C ASN A 189 3.83 16.94 -6.41
N TYR A 190 3.60 15.64 -6.28
CA TYR A 190 4.53 14.71 -5.62
C TYR A 190 5.88 14.60 -6.32
N LEU A 191 5.93 14.77 -7.64
CA LEU A 191 7.17 14.74 -8.40
C LEU A 191 8.07 15.94 -8.03
N GLU A 192 7.54 17.15 -8.01
CA GLU A 192 8.29 18.36 -7.63
C GLU A 192 8.73 18.28 -6.16
N SER A 193 7.84 17.80 -5.29
CA SER A 193 8.20 17.54 -3.89
C SER A 193 9.36 16.55 -3.77
N LEU A 194 9.36 15.46 -4.53
CA LEU A 194 10.44 14.47 -4.58
C LEU A 194 11.79 15.14 -4.94
N GLU A 195 11.83 15.94 -6.00
CA GLU A 195 13.07 16.60 -6.43
C GLU A 195 13.59 17.59 -5.37
N LEU A 196 12.70 18.31 -4.70
CA LEU A 196 13.07 19.22 -3.60
C LEU A 196 13.66 18.45 -2.41
N TYR A 197 13.08 17.33 -2.02
CA TYR A 197 13.63 16.49 -0.93
C TYR A 197 14.97 15.86 -1.30
N LEU A 198 15.17 15.41 -2.54
CA LEU A 198 16.47 14.95 -3.04
C LEU A 198 17.52 16.07 -3.04
N LYS A 199 17.14 17.29 -3.42
CA LYS A 199 17.99 18.48 -3.31
C LYS A 199 18.36 18.78 -1.86
N ALA A 200 17.39 18.75 -0.96
CA ALA A 200 17.61 18.95 0.47
C ALA A 200 18.58 17.90 1.05
N HIS A 201 18.38 16.61 0.74
CA HIS A 201 19.29 15.55 1.17
C HIS A 201 20.71 15.71 0.61
N LYS A 202 20.85 16.17 -0.64
CA LYS A 202 22.19 16.43 -1.22
C LYS A 202 22.96 17.50 -0.45
N LEU A 203 22.28 18.48 0.12
CA LEU A 203 22.87 19.54 0.94
C LEU A 203 23.15 19.05 2.38
N GLU A 204 22.27 18.24 2.95
CA GLU A 204 22.40 17.66 4.28
C GLU A 204 22.34 16.12 4.23
N PRO A 205 23.39 15.42 3.77
CA PRO A 205 23.37 13.97 3.57
C PRO A 205 23.21 13.15 4.87
N SER A 206 23.52 13.73 6.03
CA SER A 206 23.34 13.08 7.33
C SER A 206 21.88 12.98 7.77
N ARG A 207 20.98 13.76 7.16
CA ARG A 207 19.55 13.75 7.45
C ARG A 207 18.84 12.73 6.58
N LEU A 208 18.90 11.46 6.98
CA LEU A 208 18.34 10.32 6.23
C LEU A 208 16.83 10.41 6.07
N GLU A 209 16.12 11.10 6.98
CA GLU A 209 14.68 11.34 6.88
C GLU A 209 14.27 12.10 5.61
N LEU A 210 15.16 12.93 5.04
CA LEU A 210 14.92 13.63 3.79
C LEU A 210 14.89 12.65 2.61
N LEU A 211 15.87 11.75 2.59
CA LEU A 211 15.97 10.71 1.57
C LEU A 211 14.82 9.70 1.70
N GLU A 212 14.44 9.35 2.95
CA GLU A 212 13.29 8.47 3.17
C GLU A 212 11.98 9.10 2.69
N THR A 213 11.78 10.40 2.93
CA THR A 213 10.61 11.13 2.42
C THR A 213 10.59 11.12 0.90
N ALA A 214 11.73 11.35 0.25
CA ALA A 214 11.86 11.23 -1.20
C ALA A 214 11.50 9.82 -1.70
N GLY A 215 11.97 8.77 -1.05
CA GLY A 215 11.64 7.39 -1.39
C GLY A 215 10.13 7.09 -1.29
N ARG A 216 9.48 7.58 -0.25
CA ARG A 216 8.01 7.45 -0.09
C ARG A 216 7.24 8.22 -1.18
N LEU A 217 7.72 9.41 -1.56
CA LEU A 217 7.13 10.17 -2.66
C LEU A 217 7.28 9.44 -4.01
N ALA A 218 8.44 8.81 -4.25
CA ALA A 218 8.64 7.98 -5.44
C ALA A 218 7.63 6.80 -5.48
N LEU A 219 7.39 6.12 -4.36
CA LEU A 219 6.34 5.10 -4.25
C LEU A 219 4.94 5.67 -4.53
N GLN A 220 4.64 6.86 -4.01
CA GLN A 220 3.35 7.52 -4.17
C GLN A 220 3.04 7.83 -5.66
N ILE A 221 4.05 8.21 -6.45
CA ILE A 221 3.91 8.44 -7.90
C ILE A 221 4.11 7.17 -8.73
N LYS A 222 4.35 6.01 -8.07
CA LYS A 222 4.62 4.71 -8.70
C LYS A 222 5.91 4.70 -9.56
N ASP A 223 6.88 5.54 -9.24
CA ASP A 223 8.22 5.52 -9.81
C ASP A 223 9.08 4.51 -9.02
N PHE A 224 8.85 3.22 -9.32
CA PHE A 224 9.45 2.12 -8.56
C PHE A 224 10.97 2.04 -8.76
N ASP A 225 11.50 2.46 -9.90
CA ASP A 225 12.94 2.45 -10.19
C ASP A 225 13.68 3.46 -9.31
N ARG A 226 13.16 4.69 -9.19
CA ARG A 226 13.71 5.68 -8.26
C ARG A 226 13.53 5.25 -6.81
N ALA A 227 12.38 4.70 -6.45
CA ALA A 227 12.15 4.19 -5.10
C ALA A 227 13.18 3.10 -4.75
N GLN A 228 13.43 2.13 -5.65
CA GLN A 228 14.44 1.07 -5.44
C GLN A 228 15.83 1.66 -5.22
N THR A 229 16.24 2.60 -6.06
CA THR A 229 17.54 3.29 -5.93
C THR A 229 17.67 4.01 -4.57
N ILE A 230 16.62 4.72 -4.16
CA ILE A 230 16.61 5.48 -2.91
C ILE A 230 16.64 4.53 -1.69
N PHE A 231 15.79 3.50 -1.66
CA PHE A 231 15.76 2.55 -0.55
C PHE A 231 17.03 1.68 -0.48
N LYS A 232 17.64 1.35 -1.63
CA LYS A 232 18.99 0.76 -1.67
C LYS A 232 20.01 1.65 -0.96
N GLN A 233 20.05 2.94 -1.29
CA GLN A 233 20.95 3.90 -0.67
C GLN A 233 20.70 4.02 0.85
N LEU A 234 19.45 4.12 1.28
CA LEU A 234 19.06 4.16 2.69
C LEU A 234 19.53 2.90 3.44
N THR A 235 19.32 1.73 2.85
CA THR A 235 19.73 0.44 3.40
C THR A 235 21.25 0.35 3.60
N ILE A 236 22.04 0.93 2.68
CA ILE A 236 23.50 0.97 2.79
C ILE A 236 23.95 1.98 3.84
N LEU A 237 23.25 3.12 3.97
CA LEU A 237 23.60 4.17 4.93
C LEU A 237 23.18 3.81 6.37
N ASP A 238 22.08 3.11 6.55
CA ASP A 238 21.59 2.64 7.85
C ASP A 238 21.19 1.15 7.81
N PRO A 239 22.20 0.25 7.82
CA PRO A 239 21.99 -1.20 7.67
C PRO A 239 21.31 -1.87 8.87
N ASN A 240 21.18 -1.16 9.99
CA ASN A 240 20.58 -1.70 11.21
C ASN A 240 19.06 -1.42 11.30
N GLN A 241 18.45 -0.87 10.25
CA GLN A 241 17.01 -0.68 10.15
C GLN A 241 16.35 -1.74 9.29
N PRO A 242 15.78 -2.81 9.87
CA PRO A 242 15.16 -3.90 9.12
C PRO A 242 14.03 -3.42 8.16
N ARG A 243 13.35 -2.33 8.53
CA ARG A 243 12.27 -1.75 7.72
C ARG A 243 12.77 -1.21 6.38
N LEU A 244 13.93 -0.52 6.35
CA LEU A 244 14.50 0.01 5.11
C LEU A 244 14.95 -1.11 4.18
N MET A 245 15.60 -2.13 4.75
CA MET A 245 15.97 -3.34 4.03
C MET A 245 14.73 -4.03 3.46
N GLY A 246 13.67 -4.21 4.27
CA GLY A 246 12.43 -4.81 3.81
C GLY A 246 11.83 -4.07 2.61
N MET A 247 11.74 -2.74 2.67
CA MET A 247 11.24 -1.93 1.56
C MET A 247 12.09 -2.05 0.30
N PHE A 248 13.42 -2.09 0.44
CA PHE A 248 14.32 -2.33 -0.70
C PHE A 248 14.09 -3.71 -1.31
N ILE A 249 14.02 -4.76 -0.48
CA ILE A 249 13.81 -6.14 -0.95
C ILE A 249 12.43 -6.30 -1.62
N ASP A 250 11.38 -5.66 -1.08
CA ASP A 250 10.05 -5.68 -1.72
C ASP A 250 10.09 -5.06 -3.13
N LEU A 251 10.85 -3.99 -3.33
CA LEU A 251 11.05 -3.37 -4.64
C LEU A 251 11.87 -4.27 -5.58
N VAL A 252 12.93 -4.91 -5.08
CA VAL A 252 13.71 -5.92 -5.81
C VAL A 252 12.83 -7.10 -6.22
N MET A 253 11.94 -7.57 -5.35
CA MET A 253 11.00 -8.65 -5.65
C MET A 253 10.00 -8.25 -6.76
N ASN A 254 9.57 -6.99 -6.76
CA ASN A 254 8.66 -6.46 -7.76
C ASN A 254 9.35 -6.25 -9.13
N SER A 255 10.57 -5.72 -9.15
CA SER A 255 11.38 -5.53 -10.37
C SER A 255 11.96 -6.84 -10.91
N LYS A 256 12.01 -7.89 -10.06
CA LYS A 256 12.67 -9.18 -10.32
C LYS A 256 14.19 -9.09 -10.49
N ASP A 257 14.82 -8.00 -10.08
CA ASP A 257 16.26 -7.85 -10.07
C ASP A 257 16.87 -8.47 -8.78
N TYR A 258 16.64 -9.76 -8.60
CA TYR A 258 17.04 -10.50 -7.41
C TYR A 258 18.55 -10.44 -7.15
N GLN A 259 19.36 -10.36 -8.23
CA GLN A 259 20.81 -10.29 -8.10
C GLN A 259 21.27 -8.99 -7.44
N GLU A 260 20.63 -7.85 -7.71
CA GLU A 260 20.91 -6.58 -7.03
C GLU A 260 20.71 -6.70 -5.51
N GLY A 261 19.60 -7.32 -5.10
CA GLY A 261 19.32 -7.56 -3.68
C GLY A 261 20.39 -8.44 -3.01
N ILE A 262 20.79 -9.53 -3.67
CA ILE A 262 21.83 -10.43 -3.22
C ILE A 262 23.17 -9.70 -3.06
N ASP A 263 23.55 -8.88 -4.04
CA ASP A 263 24.83 -8.16 -4.02
C ASP A 263 24.86 -7.11 -2.89
N VAL A 264 23.76 -6.41 -2.64
CA VAL A 264 23.65 -5.47 -1.53
C VAL A 264 23.76 -6.19 -0.18
N ILE A 265 23.05 -7.31 0.03
CA ILE A 265 23.12 -8.06 1.27
C ILE A 265 24.55 -8.61 1.48
N ASN A 266 25.20 -9.16 0.45
CA ASN A 266 26.58 -9.64 0.53
C ASN A 266 27.55 -8.51 0.92
N SER A 267 27.41 -7.34 0.31
CA SER A 267 28.24 -6.17 0.64
C SER A 267 28.06 -5.74 2.11
N LEU A 268 26.83 -5.75 2.60
CA LEU A 268 26.53 -5.41 4.00
C LEU A 268 27.07 -6.48 4.96
N ASN A 269 26.95 -7.77 4.63
CA ASN A 269 27.47 -8.85 5.45
C ASN A 269 29.00 -8.82 5.54
N MET A 270 29.70 -8.51 4.43
CA MET A 270 31.14 -8.32 4.43
C MET A 270 31.59 -7.17 5.35
N LYS A 271 30.81 -6.10 5.41
CA LYS A 271 31.18 -4.88 6.15
C LYS A 271 30.74 -4.89 7.61
N HIS A 272 29.57 -5.47 7.89
CA HIS A 272 28.92 -5.37 9.20
C HIS A 272 28.69 -6.73 9.89
N GLY A 273 29.13 -7.84 9.28
CA GLY A 273 28.82 -9.20 9.72
C GLY A 273 27.41 -9.61 9.27
N GLU A 274 27.09 -10.88 9.45
CA GLU A 274 25.77 -11.43 9.15
C GLU A 274 24.75 -11.03 10.24
N SER A 275 23.47 -10.97 9.86
CA SER A 275 22.35 -10.87 10.80
C SER A 275 21.20 -11.79 10.37
N PRO A 276 20.42 -12.31 11.33
CA PRO A 276 19.31 -13.22 11.02
C PRO A 276 18.31 -12.61 10.00
N GLU A 277 18.05 -11.31 10.09
CA GLU A 277 17.15 -10.62 9.17
C GLU A 277 17.72 -10.59 7.75
N ARG A 278 19.03 -10.31 7.59
CA ARG A 278 19.67 -10.32 6.27
C ARG A 278 19.79 -11.73 5.70
N MET A 279 20.03 -12.72 6.56
CA MET A 279 20.02 -14.13 6.15
C MET A 279 18.64 -14.56 5.65
N ALA A 280 17.58 -14.20 6.34
CA ALA A 280 16.22 -14.50 5.91
C ALA A 280 15.89 -13.81 4.57
N GLN A 281 16.23 -12.53 4.40
CA GLN A 281 16.04 -11.82 3.12
C GLN A 281 16.86 -12.45 1.98
N MET A 282 18.10 -12.84 2.25
CA MET A 282 18.95 -13.56 1.30
C MET A 282 18.29 -14.88 0.90
N GLY A 283 17.77 -15.63 1.86
CA GLY A 283 17.03 -16.88 1.59
C GLY A 283 15.89 -16.68 0.61
N LEU A 284 15.04 -15.67 0.82
CA LEU A 284 13.94 -15.35 -0.07
C LEU A 284 14.42 -15.04 -1.51
N LEU A 285 15.50 -14.27 -1.66
CA LEU A 285 16.06 -13.95 -2.97
C LEU A 285 16.67 -15.18 -3.66
N LEU A 286 17.42 -15.99 -2.91
CA LEU A 286 18.01 -17.23 -3.42
C LEU A 286 16.94 -18.21 -3.90
N TYR A 287 15.81 -18.30 -3.18
CA TYR A 287 14.67 -19.09 -3.61
C TYR A 287 14.15 -18.63 -4.99
N LYS A 288 14.01 -17.32 -5.20
CA LYS A 288 13.52 -16.76 -6.48
C LYS A 288 14.46 -17.02 -7.67
N ILE A 289 15.76 -17.20 -7.43
CA ILE A 289 16.72 -17.60 -8.48
C ILE A 289 16.94 -19.12 -8.55
N GLY A 290 16.12 -19.92 -7.84
CA GLY A 290 16.12 -21.38 -7.92
C GLY A 290 17.12 -22.10 -7.00
N GLN A 291 17.82 -21.40 -6.08
CA GLN A 291 18.73 -22.00 -5.10
C GLN A 291 17.99 -22.40 -3.82
N LYS A 292 17.05 -23.36 -3.96
CA LYS A 292 16.06 -23.73 -2.95
C LYS A 292 16.66 -24.24 -1.65
N GLU A 293 17.62 -25.19 -1.73
CA GLU A 293 18.25 -25.77 -0.54
C GLU A 293 18.93 -24.70 0.30
N LYS A 294 19.73 -23.83 -0.34
CA LYS A 294 20.40 -22.74 0.38
C LYS A 294 19.40 -21.74 0.99
N ALA A 295 18.27 -21.50 0.33
CA ALA A 295 17.23 -20.63 0.83
C ALA A 295 16.62 -21.17 2.14
N ILE A 296 16.35 -22.48 2.17
CA ILE A 296 15.82 -23.17 3.35
C ILE A 296 16.85 -23.13 4.48
N ASP A 297 18.11 -23.53 4.21
CA ASP A 297 19.19 -23.52 5.20
C ASP A 297 19.37 -22.14 5.87
N LEU A 298 19.30 -21.05 5.07
CA LEU A 298 19.42 -19.70 5.61
C LEU A 298 18.23 -19.28 6.47
N LEU A 299 17.02 -19.67 6.08
CA LEU A 299 15.81 -19.37 6.89
C LEU A 299 15.79 -20.19 8.18
N GLU A 300 16.19 -21.47 8.14
CA GLU A 300 16.33 -22.31 9.33
C GLU A 300 17.37 -21.72 10.30
N SER A 301 18.54 -21.35 9.78
CA SER A 301 19.57 -20.68 10.59
C SER A 301 19.08 -19.34 11.17
N ALA A 302 18.35 -18.54 10.40
CA ALA A 302 17.78 -17.29 10.91
C ALA A 302 16.76 -17.52 12.05
N ILE A 303 15.98 -18.63 11.97
CA ILE A 303 15.05 -19.04 13.03
C ILE A 303 15.82 -19.49 14.29
N GLU A 304 16.91 -20.24 14.12
CA GLU A 304 17.75 -20.66 15.25
C GLU A 304 18.37 -19.46 15.98
N ASP A 305 18.88 -18.48 15.24
CA ASP A 305 19.52 -17.29 15.79
C ASP A 305 18.51 -16.30 16.43
N LEU A 306 17.31 -16.19 15.86
CA LEU A 306 16.28 -15.26 16.32
C LEU A 306 14.90 -15.94 16.36
N PRO A 307 14.70 -16.92 17.28
CA PRO A 307 13.50 -17.75 17.32
C PRO A 307 12.21 -17.00 17.68
N GLN A 308 12.29 -15.76 18.14
CA GLN A 308 11.15 -14.91 18.44
C GLN A 308 10.57 -14.19 17.21
N ASN A 309 11.27 -14.24 16.06
CA ASN A 309 10.80 -13.57 14.85
C ASN A 309 9.88 -14.48 14.03
N THR A 310 8.60 -14.38 14.28
CA THR A 310 7.57 -15.20 13.61
C THR A 310 7.52 -15.01 12.09
N ASN A 311 8.10 -13.91 11.55
CA ASN A 311 8.16 -13.69 10.11
C ASN A 311 9.05 -14.72 9.41
N PHE A 312 10.12 -15.20 10.05
CA PHE A 312 11.01 -16.20 9.45
C PHE A 312 10.31 -17.55 9.28
N TYR A 313 9.55 -17.95 10.30
CA TYR A 313 8.71 -19.15 10.21
C TYR A 313 7.69 -19.04 9.11
N PHE A 314 7.05 -17.88 8.98
CA PHE A 314 6.07 -17.66 7.94
C PHE A 314 6.69 -17.70 6.54
N SER A 315 7.89 -17.12 6.36
CA SER A 315 8.65 -17.19 5.12
C SER A 315 9.04 -18.64 4.77
N LEU A 316 9.51 -19.42 5.74
CA LEU A 316 9.85 -20.82 5.54
C LEU A 316 8.61 -21.68 5.24
N PHE A 317 7.50 -21.38 5.91
CA PHE A 317 6.20 -22.00 5.62
C PHE A 317 5.78 -21.77 4.17
N ASP A 318 5.85 -20.53 3.68
CA ASP A 318 5.48 -20.20 2.30
C ASP A 318 6.37 -20.94 1.29
N LEU A 319 7.68 -21.06 1.55
CA LEU A 319 8.57 -21.84 0.70
C LEU A 319 8.15 -23.31 0.63
N TYR A 320 7.84 -23.94 1.78
CA TYR A 320 7.39 -25.33 1.78
C TYR A 320 6.03 -25.51 1.10
N MET A 321 5.12 -24.54 1.21
CA MET A 321 3.84 -24.58 0.49
C MET A 321 4.02 -24.45 -1.02
N ASP A 322 4.89 -23.56 -1.49
CA ASP A 322 5.21 -23.40 -2.92
C ASP A 322 5.83 -24.68 -3.52
N GLU A 323 6.60 -25.44 -2.72
CA GLU A 323 7.20 -26.72 -3.12
C GLU A 323 6.25 -27.92 -2.92
N ASN A 324 5.02 -27.71 -2.47
CA ASN A 324 4.05 -28.76 -2.11
C ASN A 324 4.54 -29.72 -1.01
N GLU A 325 5.48 -29.27 -0.15
CA GLU A 325 6.02 -30.02 0.98
C GLU A 325 5.09 -29.89 2.21
N ASN A 326 3.84 -30.35 2.06
CA ASN A 326 2.77 -30.16 3.07
C ASN A 326 3.15 -30.63 4.49
N GLU A 327 3.93 -31.72 4.61
CA GLU A 327 4.36 -32.23 5.92
C GLU A 327 5.32 -31.26 6.63
N LYS A 328 6.26 -30.65 5.88
CA LYS A 328 7.20 -29.68 6.44
C LYS A 328 6.48 -28.37 6.75
N ALA A 329 5.64 -27.89 5.86
CA ALA A 329 4.78 -26.73 6.08
C ALA A 329 3.92 -26.91 7.35
N SER A 330 3.34 -28.10 7.56
CA SER A 330 2.57 -28.43 8.77
C SER A 330 3.41 -28.29 10.04
N LYS A 331 4.64 -28.84 10.04
CA LYS A 331 5.53 -28.76 11.22
C LYS A 331 5.84 -27.31 11.60
N ILE A 332 6.13 -26.46 10.61
CA ILE A 332 6.39 -25.03 10.86
C ILE A 332 5.15 -24.33 11.40
N ALA A 333 3.97 -24.61 10.85
CA ALA A 333 2.72 -24.04 11.32
C ALA A 333 2.38 -24.50 12.75
N ASP A 334 2.56 -25.79 13.07
CA ASP A 334 2.35 -26.34 14.41
C ASP A 334 3.35 -25.76 15.43
N GLN A 335 4.59 -25.52 15.01
CA GLN A 335 5.60 -24.84 15.83
C GLN A 335 5.20 -23.38 16.11
N LEU A 336 4.68 -22.65 15.11
CA LEU A 336 4.15 -21.30 15.29
C LEU A 336 3.00 -21.29 16.32
N ILE A 337 2.03 -22.20 16.21
CA ILE A 337 0.90 -22.29 17.14
C ILE A 337 1.39 -22.58 18.56
N THR A 338 2.35 -23.51 18.70
CA THR A 338 2.86 -23.92 20.01
C THR A 338 3.69 -22.83 20.67
N SER A 339 4.57 -22.17 19.91
CA SER A 339 5.50 -21.17 20.43
C SER A 339 4.86 -19.78 20.57
N PHE A 340 3.86 -19.48 19.75
CA PHE A 340 3.22 -18.15 19.67
C PHE A 340 1.69 -18.28 19.56
N PRO A 341 1.00 -18.81 20.59
CA PRO A 341 -0.44 -19.10 20.54
C PRO A 341 -1.30 -17.83 20.35
N GLU A 342 -0.78 -16.65 20.67
CA GLU A 342 -1.44 -15.36 20.45
C GLU A 342 -1.21 -14.78 19.02
N ASP A 343 -0.39 -15.44 18.20
CA ASP A 343 -0.15 -15.03 16.82
C ASP A 343 -1.05 -15.81 15.85
N TRP A 344 -2.00 -15.12 15.24
CA TRP A 344 -2.95 -15.72 14.30
C TRP A 344 -2.29 -16.40 13.10
N ARG A 345 -1.03 -16.06 12.76
CA ARG A 345 -0.33 -16.57 11.58
C ARG A 345 -0.09 -18.07 11.63
N GLY A 346 0.19 -18.62 12.81
CA GLY A 346 0.30 -20.09 12.97
C GLY A 346 -0.99 -20.81 12.60
N TYR A 347 -2.11 -20.35 13.13
CA TYR A 347 -3.44 -20.92 12.83
C TYR A 347 -3.82 -20.74 11.35
N TYR A 348 -3.52 -19.59 10.78
CA TYR A 348 -3.72 -19.32 9.36
C TYR A 348 -2.91 -20.29 8.50
N SER A 349 -1.61 -20.42 8.76
CA SER A 349 -0.70 -21.31 8.03
C SER A 349 -1.17 -22.77 8.09
N ARG A 350 -1.52 -23.26 9.28
CA ARG A 350 -2.00 -24.63 9.43
C ARG A 350 -3.32 -24.87 8.68
N SER A 351 -4.20 -23.88 8.70
CA SER A 351 -5.46 -23.93 7.95
C SER A 351 -5.26 -23.97 6.45
N LEU A 352 -4.25 -23.27 5.92
CA LEU A 352 -3.92 -23.34 4.50
C LEU A 352 -3.50 -24.75 4.07
N VAL A 353 -2.70 -25.45 4.90
CA VAL A 353 -2.35 -26.86 4.65
C VAL A 353 -3.61 -27.72 4.60
N TYR A 354 -4.49 -27.61 5.60
CA TYR A 354 -5.76 -28.35 5.60
C TYR A 354 -6.65 -28.03 4.40
N MET A 355 -6.69 -26.77 3.96
CA MET A 355 -7.43 -26.39 2.74
C MET A 355 -6.83 -27.03 1.49
N ASN A 356 -5.49 -27.09 1.38
CA ASN A 356 -4.79 -27.76 0.28
C ASN A 356 -5.09 -29.28 0.27
N GLU A 357 -5.18 -29.89 1.44
CA GLU A 357 -5.56 -31.29 1.63
C GLU A 357 -7.08 -31.53 1.51
N LYS A 358 -7.87 -30.48 1.26
CA LYS A 358 -9.35 -30.53 1.18
C LYS A 358 -10.01 -30.99 2.47
N ASN A 359 -9.38 -30.73 3.59
CA ASN A 359 -9.83 -31.17 4.92
C ASN A 359 -10.50 -30.02 5.70
N SER A 360 -11.67 -29.59 5.22
CA SER A 360 -12.42 -28.47 5.81
C SER A 360 -12.87 -28.71 7.25
N LYS A 361 -12.99 -29.98 7.68
CA LYS A 361 -13.36 -30.30 9.06
C LYS A 361 -12.25 -29.88 10.01
N GLU A 362 -10.99 -30.15 9.67
CA GLU A 362 -9.84 -29.76 10.49
C GLU A 362 -9.64 -28.23 10.49
N VAL A 363 -9.94 -27.54 9.38
CA VAL A 363 -9.95 -26.07 9.37
C VAL A 363 -10.89 -25.52 10.43
N ILE A 364 -12.12 -26.03 10.49
CA ILE A 364 -13.13 -25.57 11.46
C ILE A 364 -12.70 -25.95 12.87
N SER A 365 -12.27 -27.20 13.09
CA SER A 365 -11.82 -27.68 14.39
C SER A 365 -10.68 -26.86 14.97
N LEU A 366 -9.76 -26.38 14.11
CA LEU A 366 -8.63 -25.54 14.48
C LEU A 366 -9.03 -24.09 14.76
N LEU A 367 -9.84 -23.49 13.88
CA LEU A 367 -10.07 -22.05 13.88
C LEU A 367 -11.28 -21.62 14.75
N GLU A 368 -12.31 -22.46 14.88
CA GLU A 368 -13.52 -22.07 15.59
C GLU A 368 -13.28 -21.76 17.08
N PRO A 369 -12.46 -22.54 17.83
CA PRO A 369 -12.15 -22.25 19.23
C PRO A 369 -11.44 -20.91 19.43
N VAL A 370 -10.70 -20.44 18.45
CA VAL A 370 -9.91 -19.20 18.51
C VAL A 370 -10.56 -18.04 17.74
N SER A 371 -11.74 -18.26 17.16
CA SER A 371 -12.40 -17.30 16.27
C SER A 371 -12.76 -15.97 16.94
N ASP A 372 -13.06 -15.99 18.23
CA ASP A 372 -13.39 -14.80 19.01
C ASP A 372 -12.13 -14.07 19.47
N THR A 373 -11.03 -14.79 19.78
CA THR A 373 -9.71 -14.19 20.03
C THR A 373 -9.21 -13.42 18.79
N PHE A 374 -9.43 -13.98 17.61
CA PHE A 374 -9.03 -13.40 16.33
C PHE A 374 -10.22 -12.80 15.55
N GLU A 375 -11.23 -12.26 16.23
CA GLU A 375 -12.45 -11.73 15.60
C GLU A 375 -12.16 -10.64 14.56
N LYS A 376 -11.09 -9.85 14.76
CA LYS A 376 -10.66 -8.77 13.86
C LYS A 376 -9.66 -9.20 12.78
N ILE A 377 -9.33 -10.47 12.71
CA ILE A 377 -8.42 -10.99 11.69
C ILE A 377 -9.22 -11.51 10.50
N TYR A 378 -9.21 -10.74 9.43
CA TYR A 378 -9.93 -11.05 8.19
C TYR A 378 -9.69 -12.48 7.69
N SER A 379 -8.42 -12.93 7.64
CA SER A 379 -8.04 -14.22 7.07
C SER A 379 -8.65 -15.40 7.85
N ILE A 380 -8.73 -15.29 9.19
CA ILE A 380 -9.33 -16.32 10.04
C ILE A 380 -10.84 -16.42 9.78
N GLN A 381 -11.54 -15.29 9.75
CA GLN A 381 -12.98 -15.27 9.48
C GLN A 381 -13.30 -15.78 8.08
N TYR A 382 -12.47 -15.41 7.09
CA TYR A 382 -12.65 -15.87 5.72
C TYR A 382 -12.43 -17.37 5.56
N LEU A 383 -11.37 -17.95 6.16
CA LEU A 383 -11.11 -19.39 6.11
C LEU A 383 -12.19 -20.21 6.81
N LEU A 384 -12.73 -19.74 7.95
CA LEU A 384 -13.90 -20.36 8.59
C LEU A 384 -15.11 -20.35 7.64
N GLY A 385 -15.37 -19.22 6.99
CA GLY A 385 -16.44 -19.11 5.99
C GLY A 385 -16.27 -20.13 4.86
N LEU A 386 -15.06 -20.26 4.32
CA LEU A 386 -14.74 -21.25 3.30
C LEU A 386 -14.90 -22.68 3.78
N GLY A 387 -14.40 -23.01 5.00
CA GLY A 387 -14.51 -24.32 5.60
C GLY A 387 -15.97 -24.76 5.77
N TYR A 388 -16.79 -23.90 6.33
CA TYR A 388 -18.22 -24.17 6.49
C TYR A 388 -18.96 -24.26 5.14
N ASN A 389 -18.60 -23.41 4.17
CA ASN A 389 -19.22 -23.46 2.85
C ASN A 389 -18.93 -24.78 2.12
N GLN A 390 -17.68 -25.28 2.20
CA GLN A 390 -17.32 -26.58 1.62
C GLN A 390 -18.08 -27.75 2.26
N LEU A 391 -18.38 -27.68 3.55
CA LEU A 391 -19.22 -28.67 4.26
C LEU A 391 -20.72 -28.42 4.06
N LYS A 392 -21.11 -27.46 3.22
CA LYS A 392 -22.51 -27.06 2.97
C LYS A 392 -23.27 -26.59 4.20
N GLN A 393 -22.55 -26.11 5.20
CA GLN A 393 -23.12 -25.48 6.41
C GLN A 393 -23.28 -23.99 6.17
N TYR A 394 -24.20 -23.65 5.28
CA TYR A 394 -24.32 -22.34 4.65
C TYR A 394 -24.60 -21.18 5.63
N GLU A 395 -25.39 -21.44 6.69
CA GLU A 395 -25.68 -20.40 7.70
C GLU A 395 -24.42 -20.02 8.51
N ALA A 396 -23.61 -21.01 8.87
CA ALA A 396 -22.34 -20.75 9.53
C ALA A 396 -21.35 -20.04 8.57
N ALA A 397 -21.27 -20.49 7.32
CA ALA A 397 -20.46 -19.84 6.29
C ALA A 397 -20.85 -18.37 6.14
N ARG A 398 -22.14 -18.06 6.05
CA ARG A 398 -22.67 -16.69 5.94
C ARG A 398 -22.28 -15.83 7.14
N LYS A 399 -22.36 -16.37 8.37
CA LYS A 399 -21.93 -15.68 9.59
C LYS A 399 -20.47 -15.22 9.48
N TYR A 400 -19.57 -16.12 9.11
CA TYR A 400 -18.15 -15.83 9.06
C TYR A 400 -17.75 -14.97 7.85
N PHE A 401 -18.37 -15.13 6.69
CA PHE A 401 -18.18 -14.22 5.57
C PHE A 401 -18.64 -12.78 5.90
N ASN A 402 -19.75 -12.62 6.61
CA ASN A 402 -20.19 -11.30 7.04
C ASN A 402 -19.23 -10.67 8.07
N ARG A 403 -18.65 -11.46 9.00
CA ARG A 403 -17.58 -10.98 9.87
C ARG A 403 -16.37 -10.52 9.06
N ALA A 404 -15.96 -11.28 8.04
CA ALA A 404 -14.87 -10.89 7.15
C ALA A 404 -15.16 -9.58 6.40
N LEU A 405 -16.40 -9.37 5.91
CA LEU A 405 -16.82 -8.11 5.26
C LEU A 405 -16.88 -6.94 6.24
N THR A 406 -17.19 -7.17 7.53
CA THR A 406 -17.14 -6.11 8.55
C THR A 406 -15.70 -5.60 8.73
N ILE A 407 -14.70 -6.48 8.62
CA ILE A 407 -13.29 -6.13 8.75
C ILE A 407 -12.76 -5.48 7.47
N ARG A 408 -13.10 -6.03 6.31
CA ARG A 408 -12.74 -5.51 4.98
C ARG A 408 -13.98 -5.39 4.11
N PRO A 409 -14.67 -4.26 4.18
CA PRO A 409 -15.81 -3.96 3.32
C PRO A 409 -15.41 -4.04 1.83
N ASN A 410 -16.28 -4.62 1.01
CA ASN A 410 -16.06 -4.78 -0.43
C ASN A 410 -14.87 -5.68 -0.83
N SER A 411 -14.42 -6.59 0.04
CA SER A 411 -13.40 -7.57 -0.33
C SER A 411 -13.88 -8.46 -1.48
N PRO A 412 -13.24 -8.44 -2.67
CA PRO A 412 -13.70 -9.23 -3.81
C PRO A 412 -13.77 -10.72 -3.51
N ASN A 413 -12.76 -11.27 -2.80
CA ASN A 413 -12.71 -12.70 -2.47
C ASN A 413 -13.92 -13.15 -1.64
N VAL A 414 -14.33 -12.35 -0.65
CA VAL A 414 -15.51 -12.67 0.16
C VAL A 414 -16.79 -12.46 -0.64
N LEU A 415 -16.87 -11.38 -1.44
CA LEU A 415 -18.04 -11.11 -2.29
C LEU A 415 -18.27 -12.24 -3.31
N HIS A 416 -17.21 -12.76 -3.94
CA HIS A 416 -17.31 -13.95 -4.80
C HIS A 416 -17.84 -15.16 -4.03
N SER A 417 -17.28 -15.42 -2.84
CA SER A 417 -17.67 -16.58 -2.03
C SER A 417 -19.12 -16.48 -1.55
N ILE A 418 -19.54 -15.31 -1.12
CA ILE A 418 -20.90 -15.11 -0.61
C ILE A 418 -21.96 -15.05 -1.74
N ALA A 419 -21.60 -14.58 -2.93
CA ALA A 419 -22.46 -14.64 -4.10
C ALA A 419 -22.76 -16.10 -4.50
N ILE A 420 -21.73 -16.95 -4.55
CA ILE A 420 -21.88 -18.40 -4.80
C ILE A 420 -22.71 -19.05 -3.67
N LEU A 421 -22.50 -18.66 -2.42
CA LEU A 421 -23.29 -19.16 -1.29
C LEU A 421 -24.77 -18.80 -1.45
N TYR A 422 -25.11 -17.57 -1.87
CA TYR A 422 -26.50 -17.18 -2.12
C TYR A 422 -27.11 -17.93 -3.32
N ASP A 423 -26.31 -18.27 -4.35
CA ASP A 423 -26.77 -19.14 -5.44
C ASP A 423 -27.14 -20.54 -4.93
N GLU A 424 -26.32 -21.15 -4.05
CA GLU A 424 -26.60 -22.45 -3.44
C GLU A 424 -27.86 -22.41 -2.53
N LEU A 425 -28.08 -21.28 -1.84
CA LEU A 425 -29.27 -21.04 -1.03
C LEU A 425 -30.51 -20.66 -1.87
N LYS A 426 -30.35 -20.45 -3.18
CA LYS A 426 -31.37 -19.92 -4.11
C LYS A 426 -31.89 -18.53 -3.72
N GLU A 427 -31.08 -17.75 -3.05
CA GLU A 427 -31.35 -16.34 -2.72
C GLU A 427 -30.89 -15.45 -3.87
N TRP A 428 -31.51 -15.64 -5.04
CA TRP A 428 -31.07 -15.11 -6.34
C TRP A 428 -30.92 -13.60 -6.40
N ASP A 429 -31.81 -12.86 -5.76
CA ASP A 429 -31.76 -11.40 -5.77
C ASP A 429 -30.48 -10.89 -5.09
N LYS A 430 -30.05 -11.55 -4.01
CA LYS A 430 -28.84 -11.20 -3.28
C LYS A 430 -27.57 -11.58 -4.06
N SER A 431 -27.54 -12.76 -4.69
CA SER A 431 -26.42 -13.14 -5.52
C SER A 431 -26.27 -12.21 -6.73
N ASP A 432 -27.39 -11.84 -7.37
CA ASP A 432 -27.44 -10.91 -8.51
C ASP A 432 -26.90 -9.52 -8.12
N GLU A 433 -27.28 -9.01 -6.94
CA GLU A 433 -26.81 -7.72 -6.42
C GLU A 433 -25.28 -7.73 -6.26
N ILE A 434 -24.72 -8.79 -5.65
CA ILE A 434 -23.28 -8.89 -5.41
C ILE A 434 -22.52 -9.08 -6.71
N TYR A 435 -22.98 -9.90 -7.66
CA TYR A 435 -22.34 -10.02 -8.96
C TYR A 435 -22.32 -8.69 -9.71
N ASN A 436 -23.43 -7.94 -9.68
CA ASN A 436 -23.48 -6.61 -10.28
C ASN A 436 -22.51 -5.64 -9.58
N GLN A 437 -22.40 -5.68 -8.25
CA GLN A 437 -21.42 -4.89 -7.48
C GLN A 437 -19.97 -5.21 -7.88
N LEU A 438 -19.60 -6.49 -7.97
CA LEU A 438 -18.28 -6.93 -8.40
C LEU A 438 -17.94 -6.41 -9.81
N ILE A 439 -18.87 -6.59 -10.78
CA ILE A 439 -18.67 -6.17 -12.17
C ILE A 439 -18.65 -4.63 -12.33
N GLN A 440 -19.33 -3.89 -11.44
CA GLN A 440 -19.27 -2.42 -11.42
C GLN A 440 -17.98 -1.91 -10.81
N SER A 441 -17.48 -2.57 -9.77
CA SER A 441 -16.21 -2.18 -9.11
C SER A 441 -14.99 -2.50 -9.96
N ASP A 442 -15.00 -3.64 -10.64
CA ASP A 442 -13.99 -4.04 -11.61
C ASP A 442 -14.66 -4.62 -12.87
N SER A 443 -14.67 -3.82 -13.92
CA SER A 443 -15.24 -4.27 -15.19
C SER A 443 -14.43 -5.38 -15.86
N SER A 444 -13.19 -5.63 -15.44
CA SER A 444 -12.31 -6.71 -15.94
C SER A 444 -12.35 -7.98 -15.07
N ASP A 445 -13.24 -8.06 -14.07
CA ASP A 445 -13.44 -9.26 -13.28
C ASP A 445 -14.11 -10.37 -14.10
N ALA A 446 -13.27 -11.18 -14.75
CA ALA A 446 -13.71 -12.31 -15.58
C ALA A 446 -14.46 -13.37 -14.75
N GLN A 447 -14.02 -13.59 -13.50
CA GLN A 447 -14.63 -14.54 -12.58
C GLN A 447 -16.07 -14.13 -12.21
N ALA A 448 -16.30 -12.86 -11.86
CA ALA A 448 -17.64 -12.36 -11.57
C ALA A 448 -18.56 -12.48 -12.79
N CYS A 449 -18.05 -12.12 -13.96
CA CYS A 449 -18.80 -12.26 -15.22
C CYS A 449 -19.18 -13.71 -15.49
N ASN A 450 -18.23 -14.66 -15.33
CA ASN A 450 -18.50 -16.07 -15.54
C ASN A 450 -19.46 -16.66 -14.51
N ASN A 451 -19.26 -16.39 -13.23
CA ASN A 451 -20.09 -16.95 -12.17
C ASN A 451 -21.52 -16.44 -12.26
N TYR A 452 -21.69 -15.15 -12.61
CA TYR A 452 -23.01 -14.61 -12.87
C TYR A 452 -23.68 -15.26 -14.09
N ALA A 453 -22.95 -15.45 -15.19
CA ALA A 453 -23.46 -16.15 -16.36
C ALA A 453 -23.89 -17.58 -16.03
N TYR A 454 -23.07 -18.29 -15.23
CA TYR A 454 -23.38 -19.64 -14.77
C TYR A 454 -24.63 -19.67 -13.87
N SER A 455 -24.75 -18.76 -12.91
CA SER A 455 -25.95 -18.62 -12.07
C SER A 455 -27.22 -18.41 -12.93
N LEU A 456 -27.16 -17.51 -13.91
CA LEU A 456 -28.29 -17.22 -14.80
C LEU A 456 -28.68 -18.44 -15.67
N VAL A 457 -27.71 -19.19 -16.21
CA VAL A 457 -28.00 -20.34 -17.08
C VAL A 457 -28.54 -21.53 -16.29
N GLU A 458 -28.07 -21.77 -15.05
CA GLU A 458 -28.58 -22.86 -14.21
C GLU A 458 -30.05 -22.67 -13.83
N ARG A 459 -30.48 -21.45 -13.59
CA ARG A 459 -31.90 -21.13 -13.33
C ARG A 459 -32.69 -20.88 -14.59
N ASN A 460 -32.08 -21.07 -15.76
CA ASN A 460 -32.71 -20.85 -17.08
C ASN A 460 -33.34 -19.47 -17.25
N GLN A 461 -32.68 -18.43 -16.73
CA GLN A 461 -33.16 -17.05 -16.76
C GLN A 461 -32.20 -16.14 -17.54
N SER A 462 -32.74 -15.17 -18.25
CA SER A 462 -31.98 -14.11 -18.92
C SER A 462 -30.79 -14.64 -19.73
N LEU A 463 -30.98 -15.71 -20.54
CA LEU A 463 -29.92 -16.39 -21.28
C LEU A 463 -29.11 -15.45 -22.18
N ASP A 464 -29.71 -14.39 -22.73
CA ASP A 464 -28.99 -13.36 -23.49
C ASP A 464 -28.02 -12.56 -22.62
N LYS A 465 -28.42 -12.22 -21.40
CA LYS A 465 -27.53 -11.58 -20.41
C LYS A 465 -26.41 -12.54 -20.00
N ALA A 466 -26.75 -13.81 -19.75
CA ALA A 466 -25.75 -14.85 -19.43
C ALA A 466 -24.71 -14.96 -20.55
N LEU A 467 -25.16 -15.02 -21.82
CA LEU A 467 -24.26 -15.09 -22.98
C LEU A 467 -23.35 -13.85 -23.09
N LYS A 468 -23.89 -12.65 -22.82
CA LYS A 468 -23.09 -11.42 -22.83
C LYS A 468 -22.00 -11.45 -21.74
N MET A 469 -22.34 -11.91 -20.54
CA MET A 469 -21.38 -12.02 -19.44
C MET A 469 -20.32 -13.10 -19.70
N ALA A 470 -20.71 -14.29 -20.17
CA ALA A 470 -19.79 -15.36 -20.53
C ALA A 470 -18.82 -14.94 -21.66
N LYS A 471 -19.31 -14.25 -22.69
CA LYS A 471 -18.45 -13.68 -23.74
C LYS A 471 -17.45 -12.69 -23.18
N LYS A 472 -17.83 -11.87 -22.22
CA LYS A 472 -16.93 -10.94 -21.56
C LYS A 472 -15.84 -11.69 -20.80
N ALA A 473 -16.19 -12.74 -20.07
CA ALA A 473 -15.23 -13.57 -19.32
C ALA A 473 -14.19 -14.23 -20.25
N ILE A 474 -14.62 -14.86 -21.36
CA ILE A 474 -13.68 -15.49 -22.32
C ILE A 474 -12.86 -14.48 -23.12
N ASN A 475 -13.33 -13.25 -23.31
CA ASN A 475 -12.52 -12.20 -23.94
C ASN A 475 -11.35 -11.75 -23.03
N ILE A 476 -11.52 -11.84 -21.71
CA ILE A 476 -10.49 -11.50 -20.74
C ILE A 476 -9.52 -12.70 -20.57
N GLU A 477 -10.06 -13.91 -20.43
CA GLU A 477 -9.31 -15.15 -20.26
C GLU A 477 -9.76 -16.21 -21.28
N PRO A 478 -9.25 -16.20 -22.52
CA PRO A 478 -9.74 -17.05 -23.62
C PRO A 478 -9.53 -18.55 -23.41
N GLU A 479 -8.49 -18.91 -22.66
CA GLU A 479 -8.10 -20.31 -22.43
C GLU A 479 -8.56 -20.85 -21.07
N ASN A 480 -9.47 -20.17 -20.40
CA ASN A 480 -10.01 -20.65 -19.12
C ASN A 480 -11.05 -21.74 -19.36
N PRO A 481 -10.78 -23.01 -19.01
CA PRO A 481 -11.67 -24.14 -19.32
C PRO A 481 -13.04 -24.00 -18.66
N SER A 482 -13.12 -23.33 -17.52
CA SER A 482 -14.37 -23.10 -16.82
C SER A 482 -15.28 -22.09 -17.53
N TYR A 483 -14.67 -21.09 -18.17
CA TYR A 483 -15.43 -20.08 -18.91
C TYR A 483 -15.89 -20.62 -20.25
N LEU A 484 -15.06 -21.48 -20.86
CA LEU A 484 -15.45 -22.22 -22.07
C LEU A 484 -16.62 -23.18 -21.80
N ASP A 485 -16.60 -23.90 -20.67
CA ASP A 485 -17.72 -24.75 -20.26
C ASP A 485 -19.01 -23.93 -20.06
N THR A 486 -18.93 -22.83 -19.32
CA THR A 486 -20.09 -21.97 -19.05
C THR A 486 -20.73 -21.43 -20.35
N ILE A 487 -19.91 -20.90 -21.27
CA ILE A 487 -20.46 -20.39 -22.54
C ILE A 487 -21.01 -21.52 -23.42
N GLY A 488 -20.37 -22.67 -23.43
CA GLY A 488 -20.86 -23.86 -24.11
C GLY A 488 -22.21 -24.31 -23.56
N TRP A 489 -22.37 -24.34 -22.24
CA TRP A 489 -23.62 -24.68 -21.57
C TRP A 489 -24.74 -23.67 -21.87
N ILE A 490 -24.43 -22.37 -21.95
CA ILE A 490 -25.38 -21.34 -22.37
C ILE A 490 -25.84 -21.58 -23.81
N TYR A 491 -24.93 -21.89 -24.76
CA TYR A 491 -25.31 -22.21 -26.12
C TYR A 491 -26.19 -23.47 -26.21
N PHE A 492 -25.94 -24.48 -25.37
CA PHE A 492 -26.79 -25.65 -25.26
C PHE A 492 -28.23 -25.27 -24.86
N LYS A 493 -28.39 -24.43 -23.83
CA LYS A 493 -29.73 -23.93 -23.40
C LYS A 493 -30.43 -23.06 -24.45
N LEU A 494 -29.65 -22.39 -25.28
CA LEU A 494 -30.14 -21.62 -26.43
C LEU A 494 -30.40 -22.50 -27.67
N ASN A 495 -30.33 -23.84 -27.57
CA ASN A 495 -30.46 -24.84 -28.64
C ASN A 495 -29.43 -24.70 -29.79
N ASN A 496 -28.33 -23.99 -29.59
CA ASN A 496 -27.22 -23.96 -30.55
C ASN A 496 -26.21 -25.06 -30.21
N HIS A 497 -26.55 -26.32 -30.62
CA HIS A 497 -25.78 -27.48 -30.20
C HIS A 497 -24.39 -27.58 -30.87
N GLU A 498 -24.20 -26.95 -32.03
CA GLU A 498 -22.93 -26.87 -32.71
C GLU A 498 -21.91 -26.05 -31.92
N LYS A 499 -22.26 -24.80 -31.58
CA LYS A 499 -21.42 -23.95 -30.74
C LYS A 499 -21.25 -24.51 -29.32
N ALA A 500 -22.31 -25.09 -28.76
CA ALA A 500 -22.21 -25.75 -27.46
C ALA A 500 -21.11 -26.82 -27.46
N ARG A 501 -21.11 -27.69 -28.47
CA ARG A 501 -20.08 -28.74 -28.63
C ARG A 501 -18.69 -28.13 -28.78
N GLU A 502 -18.53 -27.14 -29.67
CA GLU A 502 -17.25 -26.49 -29.94
C GLU A 502 -16.60 -25.99 -28.66
N TYR A 503 -17.32 -25.21 -27.84
CA TYR A 503 -16.80 -24.64 -26.61
C TYR A 503 -16.55 -25.68 -25.51
N ILE A 504 -17.43 -26.68 -25.35
CA ILE A 504 -17.24 -27.76 -24.37
C ILE A 504 -16.05 -28.66 -24.76
N GLU A 505 -15.88 -29.00 -26.05
CA GLU A 505 -14.72 -29.74 -26.51
C GLU A 505 -13.43 -28.95 -26.29
N ALA A 506 -13.41 -27.64 -26.54
CA ALA A 506 -12.27 -26.77 -26.22
C ALA A 506 -11.93 -26.78 -24.71
N SER A 507 -12.94 -26.71 -23.85
CA SER A 507 -12.75 -26.84 -22.39
C SER A 507 -12.09 -28.18 -22.01
N ILE A 508 -12.54 -29.29 -22.63
CA ILE A 508 -12.00 -30.61 -22.37
C ILE A 508 -10.55 -30.77 -22.87
N ILE A 509 -10.20 -30.14 -24.00
CA ILE A 509 -8.82 -30.18 -24.53
C ILE A 509 -7.86 -29.52 -23.53
N ILE A 510 -8.27 -28.44 -22.88
CA ILE A 510 -7.42 -27.72 -21.91
C ILE A 510 -7.36 -28.45 -20.56
N ASN A 511 -8.51 -28.97 -20.08
CA ASN A 511 -8.61 -29.64 -18.78
C ASN A 511 -9.56 -30.85 -18.88
N GLY A 512 -9.10 -31.97 -19.43
CA GLY A 512 -9.89 -33.13 -19.82
C GLY A 512 -10.66 -33.84 -18.71
N ASP A 513 -10.23 -33.71 -17.46
CA ASP A 513 -10.69 -34.56 -16.37
C ASP A 513 -11.68 -33.87 -15.42
N ASN A 514 -12.75 -33.29 -15.97
CA ASN A 514 -13.84 -32.68 -15.21
C ASN A 514 -15.16 -33.41 -15.46
N ALA A 515 -15.72 -34.05 -14.41
CA ALA A 515 -16.94 -34.85 -14.53
C ALA A 515 -18.15 -34.04 -15.02
N VAL A 516 -18.27 -32.75 -14.61
CA VAL A 516 -19.38 -31.86 -15.01
C VAL A 516 -19.28 -31.51 -16.50
N VAL A 517 -18.09 -31.15 -16.97
CA VAL A 517 -17.85 -30.78 -18.38
C VAL A 517 -18.09 -31.99 -19.30
N LEU A 518 -17.64 -33.18 -18.88
CA LEU A 518 -17.90 -34.41 -19.59
C LEU A 518 -19.41 -34.74 -19.61
N GLU A 519 -20.13 -34.48 -18.52
CA GLU A 519 -21.58 -34.66 -18.47
C GLU A 519 -22.28 -33.68 -19.44
N HIS A 520 -21.86 -32.41 -19.48
CA HIS A 520 -22.41 -31.41 -20.41
C HIS A 520 -22.20 -31.87 -21.87
N LEU A 521 -21.03 -32.41 -22.21
CA LEU A 521 -20.78 -32.92 -23.56
C LEU A 521 -21.66 -34.15 -23.88
N GLY A 522 -21.86 -35.03 -22.90
CA GLY A 522 -22.81 -36.14 -23.01
C GLY A 522 -24.23 -35.68 -23.28
N ASP A 523 -24.70 -34.64 -22.56
CA ASP A 523 -26.03 -34.04 -22.75
C ASP A 523 -26.17 -33.44 -24.16
N ILE A 524 -25.12 -32.80 -24.69
CA ILE A 524 -25.09 -32.26 -26.05
C ILE A 524 -25.20 -33.41 -27.08
N PHE A 525 -24.41 -34.47 -26.94
CA PHE A 525 -24.46 -35.61 -27.85
C PHE A 525 -25.81 -36.32 -27.80
N MET A 526 -26.41 -36.47 -26.63
CA MET A 526 -27.75 -37.01 -26.49
C MET A 526 -28.78 -36.16 -27.26
N ARG A 527 -28.68 -34.84 -27.17
CA ARG A 527 -29.59 -33.89 -27.80
C ARG A 527 -29.49 -33.92 -29.34
N ILE A 528 -28.32 -34.21 -29.89
CA ILE A 528 -28.10 -34.32 -31.34
C ILE A 528 -28.23 -35.78 -31.84
N HIS A 529 -28.85 -36.67 -31.06
CA HIS A 529 -29.14 -38.06 -31.36
C HIS A 529 -27.92 -38.95 -31.57
N LYS A 530 -26.76 -38.62 -30.99
CA LYS A 530 -25.53 -39.42 -30.97
C LYS A 530 -25.40 -40.16 -29.64
N LYS A 531 -26.28 -41.16 -29.44
CA LYS A 531 -26.42 -41.89 -28.18
C LYS A 531 -25.11 -42.57 -27.73
N ASP A 532 -24.40 -43.23 -28.63
CA ASP A 532 -23.17 -43.97 -28.30
C ASP A 532 -22.06 -43.01 -27.80
N ASP A 533 -21.91 -41.87 -28.46
CA ASP A 533 -20.98 -40.83 -28.00
C ASP A 533 -21.41 -40.25 -26.63
N ALA A 534 -22.67 -40.02 -26.43
CA ALA A 534 -23.20 -39.54 -25.14
C ALA A 534 -22.88 -40.50 -23.99
N LEU A 535 -23.16 -41.81 -24.19
CA LEU A 535 -22.87 -42.85 -23.18
C LEU A 535 -21.37 -42.95 -22.85
N LYS A 536 -20.51 -42.81 -23.86
CA LYS A 536 -19.06 -42.77 -23.65
C LYS A 536 -18.64 -41.63 -22.71
N TYR A 537 -19.17 -40.45 -22.92
CA TYR A 537 -18.84 -39.29 -22.07
C TYR A 537 -19.47 -39.39 -20.68
N TYR A 538 -20.68 -39.89 -20.55
CA TYR A 538 -21.28 -40.17 -19.24
C TYR A 538 -20.49 -41.19 -18.45
N GLN A 539 -19.98 -42.24 -19.09
CA GLN A 539 -19.14 -43.25 -18.45
C GLN A 539 -17.81 -42.64 -17.98
N ARG A 540 -17.18 -41.77 -18.78
CA ARG A 540 -15.96 -41.05 -18.38
C ARG A 540 -16.25 -40.15 -17.17
N ALA A 541 -17.35 -39.42 -17.20
CA ALA A 541 -17.78 -38.58 -16.06
C ALA A 541 -18.02 -39.39 -14.79
N LEU A 542 -18.68 -40.57 -14.93
CA LEU A 542 -18.96 -41.47 -13.80
C LEU A 542 -17.69 -42.07 -13.21
N ASN A 543 -16.65 -42.35 -14.03
CA ASN A 543 -15.37 -42.81 -13.52
C ASN A 543 -14.67 -41.81 -12.61
N LEU A 544 -14.92 -40.52 -12.81
CA LEU A 544 -14.39 -39.40 -11.99
C LEU A 544 -15.25 -39.17 -10.74
N ASP A 545 -16.58 -39.36 -10.85
CA ASP A 545 -17.51 -39.14 -9.72
C ASP A 545 -18.44 -40.37 -9.59
N LYS A 546 -17.89 -41.46 -9.04
CA LYS A 546 -18.49 -42.79 -8.98
C LYS A 546 -19.80 -42.88 -8.22
N ASN A 547 -20.03 -41.97 -7.30
CA ASN A 547 -21.20 -41.97 -6.40
C ASN A 547 -22.32 -41.00 -6.87
N ASN A 548 -22.18 -40.38 -8.03
CA ASN A 548 -23.16 -39.42 -8.54
C ASN A 548 -24.38 -40.15 -9.13
N ALA A 549 -25.46 -40.15 -8.37
CA ALA A 549 -26.71 -40.82 -8.75
C ALA A 549 -27.26 -40.37 -10.14
N ARG A 550 -27.06 -39.10 -10.50
CA ARG A 550 -27.48 -38.53 -11.79
C ARG A 550 -26.66 -39.14 -12.94
N LEU A 551 -25.32 -39.21 -12.77
CA LEU A 551 -24.42 -39.81 -13.74
C LEU A 551 -24.67 -41.33 -13.89
N ILE A 552 -24.89 -42.03 -12.78
CA ILE A 552 -25.25 -43.48 -12.79
C ILE A 552 -26.50 -43.68 -13.68
N LYS A 553 -27.54 -42.89 -13.47
CA LYS A 553 -28.75 -42.98 -14.28
C LYS A 553 -28.51 -42.66 -15.75
N LYS A 554 -27.75 -41.61 -16.08
CA LYS A 554 -27.45 -41.21 -17.47
C LYS A 554 -26.58 -42.27 -18.20
N ALA A 555 -25.58 -42.85 -17.49
CA ALA A 555 -24.70 -43.87 -18.05
C ALA A 555 -25.35 -45.26 -18.21
N SER A 556 -26.45 -45.54 -17.49
CA SER A 556 -27.20 -46.81 -17.53
C SER A 556 -28.44 -46.76 -18.44
N THR A 557 -28.72 -45.62 -19.09
CA THR A 557 -29.92 -45.52 -19.95
C THR A 557 -29.66 -46.24 -21.27
N GLU A 558 -30.26 -47.43 -21.42
CA GLU A 558 -30.29 -48.24 -22.65
C GLU A 558 -31.01 -47.52 -23.81
#